data_23563de135dd3294de133df4b26c4d4e
#
_entry.id   23563de135dd3294de133df4b26c4d4e
#
_cell.length_a   1.000
_cell.length_b   1.000
_cell.length_c   1.000
_cell.angle_alpha   90.00
_cell.angle_beta   90.00
_cell.angle_gamma   90.00
#
_symmetry.space_group_name_H-M   'P 1'
#
loop_
_entity.id
_entity.type
_entity.pdbx_description
1 polymer ?
#
loop_
_entity_poly.entity_id
_entity_poly.type
_entity_poly.pdbx_seq_one_letter_code
_entity_poly.pdbx_strand_id
1 'polypeptide(L)'
;MRPVYIISGGITKFAKAHPHKDFRLMVKEAYDYALADIPRLSKDMIDGSIGSYFSDHFTRQLMAASMAHDYLGLCPKPSKRVEGGGATGGLCFQSAWEAIASGRMECCVAFGFETMSRVNTWKGNEFIALASDTNFDFPVGGFYSGYYAMMVQRHMYEFGTTVEQLALVSIKNHTNALYNPYAQKAKRLTIKQVRESPMVATPLTMEDICTMSDGAAICILASENIAQRVCDRPVKITGVGAGTDAMRMADRPHGTVPLLPHEQEADYAQLKYPGVHSFRGGRMAAKVAYEMAGILHPLGEVSFVELHDAYTSSEIQTYEDLGLCQYGEGGAFVEKGIPFMPGIDYGLTLPEQGRLPVNPSGGLLACGHPVGATGLMQAVFAFWQLQETIPKHLGNPSLQVTNPTRGLIHSHAGTGTYITVSILEAT
;
A
#
# COMPACT_ATOMS: atom_id res chain seq x y z
N MET A 1 -5.00 5.60 24.62
CA MET A 1 -4.17 4.56 23.96
C MET A 1 -2.72 4.93 24.22
N ARG A 2 -1.83 3.95 24.43
CA ARG A 2 -0.40 4.23 24.61
C ARG A 2 0.30 4.42 23.27
N PRO A 3 1.41 5.18 23.23
CA PRO A 3 2.18 5.39 22.01
C PRO A 3 2.74 4.08 21.45
N VAL A 4 2.76 3.96 20.13
CA VAL A 4 3.29 2.82 19.39
C VAL A 4 4.28 3.30 18.33
N TYR A 5 5.35 2.56 18.18
CA TYR A 5 6.46 2.90 17.29
C TYR A 5 6.82 1.74 16.38
N ILE A 6 7.21 2.05 15.15
CA ILE A 6 7.97 1.12 14.31
C ILE A 6 9.44 1.20 14.76
N ILE A 7 10.04 0.05 15.00
CA ILE A 7 11.42 -0.05 15.46
C ILE A 7 12.35 -0.71 14.46
N SER A 8 11.80 -1.51 13.55
CA SER A 8 12.55 -2.13 12.46
C SER A 8 11.62 -2.66 11.37
N GLY A 9 12.20 -2.90 10.18
CA GLY A 9 11.50 -3.53 9.08
C GLY A 9 12.45 -4.18 8.08
N GLY A 10 11.96 -5.20 7.40
CA GLY A 10 12.71 -5.92 6.37
C GLY A 10 11.79 -6.44 5.28
N ILE A 11 12.30 -6.49 4.05
CA ILE A 11 11.57 -6.98 2.88
C ILE A 11 12.47 -7.88 2.06
N THR A 12 11.87 -8.87 1.39
CA THR A 12 12.55 -9.62 0.33
C THR A 12 12.43 -8.85 -0.98
N LYS A 13 13.26 -9.19 -1.96
CA LYS A 13 12.98 -8.76 -3.33
C LYS A 13 11.61 -9.31 -3.74
N PHE A 14 10.73 -8.43 -4.25
CA PHE A 14 9.50 -8.87 -4.89
C PHE A 14 9.82 -9.36 -6.29
N ALA A 15 9.32 -10.53 -6.65
CA ALA A 15 9.67 -11.18 -7.89
C ALA A 15 8.48 -11.94 -8.49
N LYS A 16 8.54 -12.21 -9.79
CA LYS A 16 7.55 -13.06 -10.45
C LYS A 16 7.47 -14.45 -9.81
N ALA A 17 8.59 -14.96 -9.30
CA ALA A 17 8.68 -16.22 -8.58
C ALA A 17 9.98 -16.29 -7.77
N HIS A 18 9.93 -17.05 -6.67
CA HIS A 18 11.10 -17.47 -5.91
C HIS A 18 11.24 -19.01 -5.97
N PRO A 19 11.84 -19.59 -7.04
CA PRO A 19 11.80 -21.03 -7.27
C PRO A 19 12.48 -21.89 -6.18
N HIS A 20 13.39 -21.29 -5.41
CA HIS A 20 14.15 -21.97 -4.36
C HIS A 20 13.72 -21.57 -2.93
N LYS A 21 12.65 -20.76 -2.79
CA LYS A 21 12.15 -20.31 -1.50
C LYS A 21 10.66 -20.56 -1.41
N ASP A 22 10.22 -21.17 -0.31
CA ASP A 22 8.81 -21.17 0.07
C ASP A 22 8.50 -19.94 0.95
N PHE A 23 7.26 -19.79 1.36
CA PHE A 23 6.84 -18.65 2.18
C PHE A 23 7.61 -18.55 3.50
N ARG A 24 8.01 -19.68 4.11
CA ARG A 24 8.77 -19.72 5.37
C ARG A 24 10.14 -19.10 5.20
N LEU A 25 10.85 -19.48 4.13
CA LEU A 25 12.17 -18.94 3.82
C LEU A 25 12.10 -17.46 3.48
N MET A 26 11.07 -17.01 2.74
CA MET A 26 10.91 -15.59 2.42
C MET A 26 10.61 -14.77 3.68
N VAL A 27 9.70 -15.24 4.54
CA VAL A 27 9.40 -14.56 5.81
C VAL A 27 10.63 -14.52 6.72
N LYS A 28 11.39 -15.63 6.78
CA LYS A 28 12.63 -15.69 7.57
C LYS A 28 13.69 -14.72 7.05
N GLU A 29 13.88 -14.62 5.73
CA GLU A 29 14.80 -13.67 5.12
C GLU A 29 14.46 -12.22 5.47
N ALA A 30 13.19 -11.83 5.34
CA ALA A 30 12.73 -10.51 5.71
C ALA A 30 12.90 -10.24 7.22
N TYR A 31 12.68 -11.27 8.06
CA TYR A 31 12.88 -11.18 9.50
C TYR A 31 14.36 -11.00 9.88
N ASP A 32 15.25 -11.72 9.21
CA ASP A 32 16.68 -11.60 9.46
C ASP A 32 17.20 -10.22 9.06
N TYR A 33 16.71 -9.65 7.96
CA TYR A 33 17.02 -8.25 7.59
C TYR A 33 16.53 -7.27 8.66
N ALA A 34 15.28 -7.43 9.15
CA ALA A 34 14.77 -6.57 10.20
C ALA A 34 15.57 -6.67 11.51
N LEU A 35 15.98 -7.87 11.92
CA LEU A 35 16.78 -8.07 13.14
C LEU A 35 18.21 -7.54 12.99
N ALA A 36 18.81 -7.63 11.80
CA ALA A 36 20.15 -7.11 11.56
C ALA A 36 20.25 -5.59 11.82
N ASP A 37 19.17 -4.85 11.59
CA ASP A 37 19.13 -3.41 11.83
C ASP A 37 18.89 -3.04 13.30
N ILE A 38 18.50 -4.01 14.13
CA ILE A 38 18.14 -3.76 15.53
C ILE A 38 18.76 -4.82 16.48
N PRO A 39 20.10 -4.89 16.57
CA PRO A 39 20.80 -5.95 17.31
C PRO A 39 20.52 -5.95 18.83
N ARG A 40 19.96 -4.86 19.37
CA ARG A 40 19.56 -4.78 20.79
C ARG A 40 18.23 -5.47 21.08
N LEU A 41 17.44 -5.84 20.07
CA LEU A 41 16.19 -6.56 20.26
C LEU A 41 16.47 -8.06 20.40
N SER A 42 16.21 -8.64 21.57
CA SER A 42 16.23 -10.09 21.77
C SER A 42 14.87 -10.70 21.47
N LYS A 43 14.84 -11.99 21.11
CA LYS A 43 13.58 -12.71 20.89
C LYS A 43 12.66 -12.72 22.12
N ASP A 44 13.23 -12.68 23.33
CA ASP A 44 12.44 -12.68 24.56
C ASP A 44 11.64 -11.40 24.75
N MET A 45 12.06 -10.29 24.14
CA MET A 45 11.33 -9.02 24.15
C MET A 45 10.12 -9.02 23.22
N ILE A 46 10.00 -9.96 22.30
CA ILE A 46 8.88 -10.08 21.37
C ILE A 46 7.76 -10.86 22.04
N ASP A 47 6.56 -10.31 22.16
CA ASP A 47 5.42 -10.95 22.82
C ASP A 47 4.61 -11.87 21.92
N GLY A 48 4.68 -11.65 20.61
CA GLY A 48 3.94 -12.44 19.64
C GLY A 48 4.04 -11.92 18.23
N SER A 49 3.22 -12.47 17.34
CA SER A 49 3.18 -12.02 15.94
C SER A 49 1.76 -11.94 15.39
N ILE A 50 1.62 -11.13 14.32
CA ILE A 50 0.43 -11.09 13.48
C ILE A 50 0.89 -11.36 12.05
N GLY A 51 0.34 -12.41 11.46
CA GLY A 51 0.66 -12.83 10.10
C GLY A 51 -0.43 -12.47 9.11
N SER A 52 -0.03 -12.13 7.89
CA SER A 52 -0.92 -11.78 6.80
C SER A 52 -0.54 -12.48 5.50
N TYR A 53 -1.51 -13.07 4.88
CA TYR A 53 -1.48 -13.54 3.49
C TYR A 53 -2.90 -13.60 2.97
N PHE A 54 -3.06 -13.33 1.68
CA PHE A 54 -4.37 -13.17 1.07
C PHE A 54 -5.14 -14.49 1.06
N SER A 55 -4.52 -15.57 0.56
CA SER A 55 -5.30 -16.76 0.26
C SER A 55 -4.54 -18.07 0.46
N ASP A 56 -5.20 -19.04 1.13
CA ASP A 56 -4.74 -20.42 1.19
C ASP A 56 -4.70 -21.09 -0.20
N HIS A 57 -5.41 -20.54 -1.19
CA HIS A 57 -5.36 -21.01 -2.58
C HIS A 57 -3.98 -20.84 -3.21
N PHE A 58 -3.27 -19.74 -2.90
CA PHE A 58 -1.91 -19.52 -3.38
C PHE A 58 -0.88 -20.32 -2.58
N THR A 59 -0.97 -20.31 -1.26
CA THR A 59 0.00 -21.02 -0.39
C THR A 59 -0.18 -22.52 -0.42
N ARG A 60 -1.42 -22.98 -0.65
CA ARG A 60 -1.83 -24.40 -0.50
C ARG A 60 -1.47 -24.99 0.86
N GLN A 61 -1.52 -24.14 1.89
CA GLN A 61 -1.19 -24.48 3.26
C GLN A 61 -2.17 -23.78 4.20
N LEU A 62 -2.95 -24.57 4.94
CA LEU A 62 -3.73 -24.06 6.06
C LEU A 62 -2.79 -23.71 7.22
N MET A 63 -3.17 -22.73 8.03
CA MET A 63 -2.37 -22.26 9.17
C MET A 63 -0.95 -21.78 8.78
N ALA A 64 -0.77 -21.29 7.55
CA ALA A 64 0.54 -20.87 7.07
C ALA A 64 1.16 -19.75 7.94
N ALA A 65 0.34 -18.85 8.53
CA ALA A 65 0.84 -17.86 9.49
C ALA A 65 1.42 -18.49 10.75
N SER A 66 0.76 -19.52 11.33
CA SER A 66 1.28 -20.23 12.49
C SER A 66 2.56 -20.99 12.15
N MET A 67 2.64 -21.59 10.96
CA MET A 67 3.85 -22.26 10.49
C MET A 67 5.02 -21.28 10.29
N ALA A 68 4.76 -20.08 9.75
CA ALA A 68 5.79 -19.04 9.63
C ALA A 68 6.24 -18.57 11.02
N HIS A 69 5.33 -18.34 11.95
CA HIS A 69 5.62 -17.99 13.34
C HIS A 69 6.53 -19.02 14.04
N ASP A 70 6.24 -20.31 13.88
CA ASP A 70 7.10 -21.39 14.38
C ASP A 70 8.48 -21.34 13.74
N TYR A 71 8.54 -21.18 12.42
CA TYR A 71 9.81 -21.11 11.68
C TYR A 71 10.67 -19.90 12.06
N LEU A 72 10.07 -18.79 12.52
CA LEU A 72 10.78 -17.65 13.12
C LEU A 72 11.32 -17.96 14.53
N GLY A 73 10.95 -19.08 15.11
CA GLY A 73 11.33 -19.50 16.48
C GLY A 73 10.65 -18.62 17.54
N LEU A 74 9.41 -18.24 17.31
CA LEU A 74 8.62 -17.42 18.25
C LEU A 74 7.69 -18.24 19.14
N CYS A 75 7.50 -19.55 18.87
CA CYS A 75 6.74 -20.42 19.75
C CYS A 75 7.40 -20.51 21.15
N PRO A 76 6.59 -20.60 22.24
CA PRO A 76 5.15 -20.80 22.31
C PRO A 76 4.30 -19.51 22.38
N LYS A 77 4.83 -18.37 21.96
CA LYS A 77 4.15 -17.07 22.00
C LYS A 77 2.92 -17.04 21.07
N PRO A 78 1.94 -16.16 21.32
CA PRO A 78 0.72 -16.09 20.52
C PRO A 78 0.99 -15.60 19.10
N SER A 79 0.22 -16.15 18.14
CA SER A 79 0.16 -15.69 16.77
C SER A 79 -1.29 -15.67 16.28
N LYS A 80 -1.64 -14.74 15.39
CA LYS A 80 -2.92 -14.75 14.68
C LYS A 80 -2.73 -14.40 13.21
N ARG A 81 -3.66 -14.86 12.36
CA ARG A 81 -3.77 -14.40 10.96
C ARG A 81 -4.82 -13.32 10.84
N VAL A 82 -4.56 -12.36 9.96
CA VAL A 82 -5.55 -11.39 9.46
C VAL A 82 -5.61 -11.45 7.94
N GLU A 83 -6.77 -11.13 7.40
CA GLU A 83 -7.05 -11.09 5.97
C GLU A 83 -8.05 -9.96 5.68
N GLY A 84 -7.86 -9.22 4.60
CA GLY A 84 -8.70 -8.11 4.16
C GLY A 84 -8.45 -7.81 2.68
N GLY A 85 -8.44 -8.85 1.82
CA GLY A 85 -8.19 -8.70 0.39
C GLY A 85 -6.86 -8.02 0.08
N GLY A 86 -6.87 -7.06 -0.84
CA GLY A 86 -5.68 -6.26 -1.18
C GLY A 86 -5.12 -5.44 -0.01
N ALA A 87 -5.94 -5.13 1.01
CA ALA A 87 -5.53 -4.38 2.21
C ALA A 87 -4.92 -5.26 3.31
N THR A 88 -4.76 -6.56 3.07
CA THR A 88 -4.32 -7.56 4.06
C THR A 88 -3.06 -7.14 4.83
N GLY A 89 -2.04 -6.59 4.15
CA GLY A 89 -0.82 -6.11 4.81
C GLY A 89 -1.05 -4.86 5.68
N GLY A 90 -1.89 -3.92 5.25
CA GLY A 90 -2.27 -2.74 6.02
C GLY A 90 -3.09 -3.11 7.27
N LEU A 91 -4.02 -4.07 7.14
CA LEU A 91 -4.78 -4.61 8.26
C LEU A 91 -3.87 -5.32 9.27
N CYS A 92 -2.84 -6.03 8.79
CA CYS A 92 -1.83 -6.66 9.64
C CYS A 92 -1.06 -5.62 10.46
N PHE A 93 -0.64 -4.53 9.81
CA PHE A 93 0.02 -3.40 10.46
C PHE A 93 -0.85 -2.78 11.56
N GLN A 94 -2.11 -2.47 11.23
CA GLN A 94 -3.06 -1.88 12.20
C GLN A 94 -3.39 -2.84 13.34
N SER A 95 -3.53 -4.14 13.07
CA SER A 95 -3.77 -5.15 14.11
C SER A 95 -2.57 -5.29 15.07
N ALA A 96 -1.34 -5.13 14.59
CA ALA A 96 -0.15 -5.09 15.44
C ALA A 96 -0.11 -3.80 16.28
N TRP A 97 -0.47 -2.67 15.69
CA TRP A 97 -0.64 -1.42 16.40
C TRP A 97 -1.69 -1.53 17.52
N GLU A 98 -2.86 -2.10 17.23
CA GLU A 98 -3.94 -2.32 18.22
C GLU A 98 -3.47 -3.19 19.39
N ALA A 99 -2.73 -4.27 19.12
CA ALA A 99 -2.23 -5.15 20.16
C ALA A 99 -1.29 -4.42 21.14
N ILE A 100 -0.49 -3.47 20.66
CA ILE A 100 0.41 -2.68 21.48
C ILE A 100 -0.33 -1.50 22.11
N ALA A 101 -1.13 -0.75 21.37
CA ALA A 101 -1.88 0.41 21.84
C ALA A 101 -2.85 0.06 22.99
N SER A 102 -3.42 -1.15 22.97
CA SER A 102 -4.29 -1.69 24.02
C SER A 102 -3.53 -2.20 25.27
N GLY A 103 -2.21 -2.31 25.22
CA GLY A 103 -1.41 -2.87 26.29
C GLY A 103 -1.32 -4.40 26.34
N ARG A 104 -1.84 -5.10 25.35
CA ARG A 104 -1.79 -6.56 25.28
C ARG A 104 -0.39 -7.09 24.95
N MET A 105 0.39 -6.33 24.18
CA MET A 105 1.78 -6.63 23.81
C MET A 105 2.64 -5.38 24.00
N GLU A 106 3.91 -5.59 24.30
CA GLU A 106 4.94 -4.56 24.30
C GLU A 106 5.71 -4.51 22.98
N CYS A 107 5.89 -5.68 22.34
CA CYS A 107 6.57 -5.83 21.06
C CYS A 107 5.89 -6.90 20.21
N CYS A 108 5.57 -6.56 18.96
CA CYS A 108 4.85 -7.42 18.03
C CYS A 108 5.56 -7.47 16.66
N VAL A 109 5.72 -8.67 16.12
CA VAL A 109 6.18 -8.87 14.74
C VAL A 109 4.96 -8.96 13.82
N ALA A 110 4.74 -7.95 12.99
CA ALA A 110 3.82 -8.00 11.87
C ALA A 110 4.57 -8.56 10.65
N PHE A 111 4.10 -9.66 10.07
CA PHE A 111 4.71 -10.25 8.88
C PHE A 111 3.67 -10.58 7.82
N GLY A 112 4.05 -10.40 6.57
CA GLY A 112 3.19 -10.70 5.43
C GLY A 112 3.96 -11.36 4.30
N PHE A 113 3.28 -12.19 3.53
CA PHE A 113 3.86 -12.89 2.39
C PHE A 113 2.81 -13.28 1.37
N GLU A 114 3.27 -13.58 0.14
CA GLU A 114 2.46 -14.28 -0.86
C GLU A 114 3.34 -15.15 -1.75
N THR A 115 2.74 -16.21 -2.32
CA THR A 115 3.36 -17.16 -3.26
C THR A 115 2.48 -17.34 -4.49
N MET A 116 2.21 -16.23 -5.21
CA MET A 116 1.25 -16.20 -6.31
C MET A 116 1.75 -16.96 -7.56
N SER A 117 3.06 -17.17 -7.67
CA SER A 117 3.68 -17.91 -8.80
C SER A 117 3.32 -19.39 -8.88
N ARG A 118 2.72 -19.95 -7.82
CA ARG A 118 2.33 -21.37 -7.78
C ARG A 118 1.20 -21.76 -8.71
N VAL A 119 0.55 -20.78 -9.32
CA VAL A 119 -0.49 -20.96 -10.32
C VAL A 119 -0.23 -20.07 -11.53
N ASN A 120 -0.82 -20.41 -12.69
CA ASN A 120 -0.74 -19.54 -13.84
C ASN A 120 -1.63 -18.28 -13.65
N THR A 121 -1.43 -17.27 -14.49
CA THR A 121 -2.11 -15.99 -14.40
C THR A 121 -3.64 -16.11 -14.42
N TRP A 122 -4.21 -17.00 -15.22
CA TRP A 122 -5.65 -17.21 -15.28
C TRP A 122 -6.23 -17.71 -13.96
N LYS A 123 -5.60 -18.74 -13.40
CA LYS A 123 -6.00 -19.28 -12.10
C LYS A 123 -5.76 -18.30 -10.96
N GLY A 124 -4.69 -17.52 -11.05
CA GLY A 124 -4.42 -16.45 -10.10
C GLY A 124 -5.50 -15.37 -10.11
N ASN A 125 -5.93 -14.94 -11.29
CA ASN A 125 -7.04 -13.97 -11.43
C ASN A 125 -8.36 -14.52 -10.89
N GLU A 126 -8.64 -15.81 -11.11
CA GLU A 126 -9.82 -16.48 -10.52
C GLU A 126 -9.76 -16.43 -8.98
N PHE A 127 -8.62 -16.75 -8.38
CA PHE A 127 -8.46 -16.69 -6.92
C PHE A 127 -8.60 -15.26 -6.37
N ILE A 128 -8.07 -14.27 -7.09
CA ILE A 128 -8.22 -12.86 -6.71
C ILE A 128 -9.69 -12.43 -6.82
N ALA A 129 -10.41 -12.89 -7.84
CA ALA A 129 -11.82 -12.58 -8.03
C ALA A 129 -12.74 -13.14 -6.94
N LEU A 130 -12.29 -14.14 -6.16
CA LEU A 130 -13.02 -14.63 -4.98
C LEU A 130 -13.14 -13.58 -3.86
N ALA A 131 -12.38 -12.49 -3.92
CA ALA A 131 -12.55 -11.34 -3.01
C ALA A 131 -13.68 -10.39 -3.42
N SER A 132 -14.45 -10.70 -4.48
CA SER A 132 -15.70 -10.03 -4.85
C SER A 132 -16.91 -10.87 -4.43
N ASP A 133 -18.13 -10.38 -4.71
CA ASP A 133 -19.35 -11.15 -4.45
C ASP A 133 -19.43 -12.38 -5.36
N THR A 134 -19.27 -13.55 -4.77
CA THR A 134 -19.23 -14.81 -5.51
C THR A 134 -20.60 -15.32 -5.96
N ASN A 135 -21.68 -14.72 -5.48
CA ASN A 135 -23.04 -15.07 -5.89
C ASN A 135 -23.58 -14.22 -7.04
N PHE A 136 -23.13 -12.94 -7.13
CA PHE A 136 -23.65 -11.98 -8.10
C PHE A 136 -22.61 -11.52 -9.11
N ASP A 137 -21.43 -11.08 -8.66
CA ASP A 137 -20.45 -10.47 -9.56
C ASP A 137 -19.58 -11.52 -10.25
N PHE A 138 -19.11 -12.53 -9.52
CA PHE A 138 -18.25 -13.59 -10.05
C PHE A 138 -18.93 -14.42 -11.16
N PRO A 139 -20.20 -14.89 -11.03
CA PRO A 139 -20.84 -15.70 -12.06
C PRO A 139 -21.05 -14.99 -13.40
N VAL A 140 -21.13 -13.67 -13.41
CA VAL A 140 -21.25 -12.87 -14.65
C VAL A 140 -19.90 -12.44 -15.21
N GLY A 141 -18.81 -13.04 -14.74
CA GLY A 141 -17.46 -12.78 -15.23
C GLY A 141 -16.78 -11.56 -14.58
N GLY A 142 -17.20 -11.18 -13.37
CA GLY A 142 -16.60 -10.11 -12.62
C GLY A 142 -15.13 -10.41 -12.28
N PHE A 143 -14.22 -9.53 -12.68
CA PHE A 143 -12.80 -9.59 -12.33
C PHE A 143 -12.22 -8.18 -12.17
N TYR A 144 -11.15 -8.05 -11.42
CA TYR A 144 -10.71 -6.74 -10.93
C TYR A 144 -10.32 -5.76 -12.04
N SER A 145 -9.62 -6.19 -13.10
CA SER A 145 -9.29 -5.28 -14.20
C SER A 145 -10.54 -4.72 -14.88
N GLY A 146 -11.62 -5.50 -14.96
CA GLY A 146 -12.92 -5.04 -15.48
C GLY A 146 -13.57 -4.01 -14.55
N TYR A 147 -13.54 -4.25 -13.24
CA TYR A 147 -14.10 -3.29 -12.26
C TYR A 147 -13.34 -1.96 -12.27
N TYR A 148 -12.01 -1.97 -12.25
CA TYR A 148 -11.21 -0.75 -12.32
C TYR A 148 -11.37 -0.03 -13.67
N ALA A 149 -11.55 -0.76 -14.75
CA ALA A 149 -11.87 -0.18 -16.05
C ALA A 149 -13.21 0.56 -16.03
N MET A 150 -14.27 -0.02 -15.44
CA MET A 150 -15.56 0.67 -15.27
C MET A 150 -15.44 1.91 -14.38
N MET A 151 -14.69 1.82 -13.28
CA MET A 151 -14.48 2.94 -12.37
C MET A 151 -13.75 4.09 -13.06
N VAL A 152 -12.65 3.82 -13.77
CA VAL A 152 -11.91 4.85 -14.47
C VAL A 152 -12.68 5.43 -15.65
N GLN A 153 -13.47 4.64 -16.38
CA GLN A 153 -14.36 5.18 -17.42
C GLN A 153 -15.38 6.14 -16.83
N ARG A 154 -15.93 5.85 -15.64
CA ARG A 154 -16.82 6.77 -14.95
C ARG A 154 -16.09 8.05 -14.55
N HIS A 155 -14.86 7.94 -14.03
CA HIS A 155 -14.03 9.08 -13.68
C HIS A 155 -13.69 9.94 -14.91
N MET A 156 -13.34 9.31 -16.04
CA MET A 156 -13.12 9.99 -17.33
C MET A 156 -14.37 10.72 -17.83
N TYR A 157 -15.54 10.08 -17.70
CA TYR A 157 -16.80 10.70 -18.11
C TYR A 157 -17.20 11.91 -17.24
N GLU A 158 -17.00 11.83 -15.93
CA GLU A 158 -17.37 12.91 -15.00
C GLU A 158 -16.39 14.07 -15.06
N PHE A 159 -15.08 13.78 -15.16
CA PHE A 159 -14.03 14.76 -14.90
C PHE A 159 -13.07 14.98 -16.09
N GLY A 160 -13.19 14.22 -17.16
CA GLY A 160 -12.34 14.35 -18.32
C GLY A 160 -10.91 13.82 -18.16
N THR A 161 -10.66 12.99 -17.17
CA THR A 161 -9.36 12.30 -17.00
C THR A 161 -8.96 11.56 -18.27
N THR A 162 -7.71 11.64 -18.66
CA THR A 162 -7.21 11.11 -19.92
C THR A 162 -6.35 9.85 -19.70
N VAL A 163 -6.18 9.08 -20.76
CA VAL A 163 -5.32 7.89 -20.75
C VAL A 163 -3.82 8.28 -20.72
N GLU A 164 -3.48 9.49 -21.15
CA GLU A 164 -2.15 10.06 -21.04
C GLU A 164 -1.82 10.33 -19.55
N GLN A 165 -2.77 10.82 -18.78
CA GLN A 165 -2.63 11.03 -17.34
C GLN A 165 -2.44 9.68 -16.59
N LEU A 166 -3.14 8.62 -17.01
CA LEU A 166 -2.88 7.26 -16.51
C LEU A 166 -1.44 6.82 -16.83
N ALA A 167 -0.99 7.05 -18.06
CA ALA A 167 0.36 6.70 -18.48
C ALA A 167 1.45 7.43 -17.67
N LEU A 168 1.21 8.66 -17.21
CA LEU A 168 2.15 9.39 -16.34
C LEU A 168 2.37 8.68 -15.00
N VAL A 169 1.31 8.12 -14.40
CA VAL A 169 1.45 7.29 -13.18
C VAL A 169 2.33 6.07 -13.44
N SER A 170 2.10 5.37 -14.55
CA SER A 170 2.90 4.22 -14.95
C SER A 170 4.38 4.61 -15.14
N ILE A 171 4.67 5.69 -15.87
CA ILE A 171 6.04 6.19 -16.08
C ILE A 171 6.71 6.51 -14.74
N LYS A 172 6.01 7.21 -13.86
CA LYS A 172 6.50 7.59 -12.53
C LYS A 172 6.94 6.36 -11.73
N ASN A 173 6.03 5.40 -11.54
CA ASN A 173 6.27 4.26 -10.67
C ASN A 173 7.33 3.31 -11.24
N HIS A 174 7.30 3.03 -12.55
CA HIS A 174 8.32 2.20 -13.19
C HIS A 174 9.72 2.84 -13.19
N THR A 175 9.80 4.18 -13.29
CA THR A 175 11.08 4.90 -13.22
C THR A 175 11.62 4.93 -11.79
N ASN A 176 10.78 5.16 -10.77
CA ASN A 176 11.19 5.07 -9.37
C ASN A 176 11.76 3.67 -9.06
N ALA A 177 11.12 2.62 -9.54
CA ALA A 177 11.56 1.25 -9.37
C ALA A 177 12.97 0.96 -9.90
N LEU A 178 13.51 1.74 -10.84
CA LEU A 178 14.90 1.61 -11.31
C LEU A 178 15.94 1.84 -10.20
N TYR A 179 15.56 2.60 -9.18
CA TYR A 179 16.42 2.90 -8.03
C TYR A 179 16.12 2.03 -6.81
N ASN A 180 15.18 1.06 -6.95
CA ASN A 180 14.77 0.16 -5.90
C ASN A 180 15.15 -1.30 -6.22
N PRO A 181 16.18 -1.87 -5.59
CA PRO A 181 16.64 -3.25 -5.87
C PRO A 181 15.61 -4.32 -5.49
N TYR A 182 14.63 -3.97 -4.66
CA TYR A 182 13.54 -4.87 -4.26
C TYR A 182 12.42 -4.95 -5.30
N ALA A 183 12.40 -4.06 -6.28
CA ALA A 183 11.34 -3.96 -7.27
C ALA A 183 11.40 -5.07 -8.34
N GLN A 184 10.21 -5.57 -8.73
CA GLN A 184 10.06 -6.63 -9.74
C GLN A 184 10.13 -6.12 -11.18
N LYS A 185 9.55 -4.93 -11.47
CA LYS A 185 9.21 -4.47 -12.84
C LYS A 185 9.80 -3.09 -13.13
N ALA A 186 11.08 -2.91 -12.78
CA ALA A 186 11.80 -1.66 -13.03
C ALA A 186 12.08 -1.47 -14.52
N LYS A 187 11.64 -0.35 -15.12
CA LYS A 187 11.89 0.02 -16.51
C LYS A 187 11.58 1.47 -16.82
N ARG A 188 12.22 2.04 -17.84
CA ARG A 188 11.83 3.33 -18.40
C ARG A 188 10.72 3.13 -19.43
N LEU A 189 9.66 3.92 -19.32
CA LEU A 189 8.54 3.92 -20.24
C LEU A 189 8.32 5.31 -20.81
N THR A 190 7.75 5.37 -22.01
CA THR A 190 7.17 6.58 -22.60
C THR A 190 5.64 6.45 -22.63
N ILE A 191 4.93 7.57 -22.74
CA ILE A 191 3.45 7.57 -22.91
C ILE A 191 3.04 6.62 -24.05
N LYS A 192 3.76 6.68 -25.18
CA LYS A 192 3.51 5.83 -26.33
C LYS A 192 3.63 4.34 -25.98
N GLN A 193 4.68 3.94 -25.27
CA GLN A 193 4.89 2.53 -24.88
C GLN A 193 3.82 2.02 -23.91
N VAL A 194 3.37 2.84 -22.97
CA VAL A 194 2.25 2.47 -22.09
C VAL A 194 0.98 2.27 -22.91
N ARG A 195 0.64 3.23 -23.78
CA ARG A 195 -0.57 3.22 -24.60
C ARG A 195 -0.63 2.08 -25.62
N GLU A 196 0.52 1.71 -26.20
CA GLU A 196 0.64 0.62 -27.18
C GLU A 196 0.84 -0.75 -26.53
N SER A 197 0.94 -0.85 -25.21
CA SER A 197 1.01 -2.14 -24.53
C SER A 197 -0.32 -2.90 -24.65
N PRO A 198 -0.33 -4.23 -24.54
CA PRO A 198 -1.54 -5.01 -24.75
C PRO A 198 -2.71 -4.54 -23.90
N MET A 199 -3.88 -4.36 -24.53
CA MET A 199 -5.11 -3.99 -23.84
C MET A 199 -5.60 -5.14 -22.96
N VAL A 200 -5.96 -4.83 -21.70
CA VAL A 200 -6.50 -5.81 -20.73
C VAL A 200 -7.99 -5.59 -20.52
N ALA A 201 -8.39 -4.36 -20.20
CA ALA A 201 -9.80 -3.96 -20.05
C ALA A 201 -9.90 -2.46 -20.35
N THR A 202 -10.54 -2.06 -21.43
CA THR A 202 -10.58 -0.66 -21.91
C THR A 202 -10.97 0.32 -20.79
N PRO A 203 -10.17 1.38 -20.50
CA PRO A 203 -9.00 1.84 -21.25
C PRO A 203 -7.65 1.31 -20.74
N LEU A 204 -7.61 0.39 -19.78
CA LEU A 204 -6.41 -0.08 -19.09
C LEU A 204 -5.62 -1.07 -19.96
N THR A 205 -4.33 -0.79 -20.10
CA THR A 205 -3.36 -1.65 -20.77
C THR A 205 -2.52 -2.45 -19.75
N MET A 206 -1.66 -3.34 -20.21
CA MET A 206 -0.79 -4.16 -19.36
C MET A 206 0.16 -3.32 -18.49
N GLU A 207 0.56 -2.13 -18.95
CA GLU A 207 1.44 -1.23 -18.20
C GLU A 207 0.67 -0.35 -17.20
N ASP A 208 -0.64 -0.40 -17.20
CA ASP A 208 -1.51 0.25 -16.21
C ASP A 208 -1.80 -0.65 -14.99
N ILE A 209 -1.29 -1.89 -14.97
CA ILE A 209 -1.71 -2.92 -14.02
C ILE A 209 -0.50 -3.52 -13.31
N CYS A 210 -0.60 -3.69 -12.00
CA CYS A 210 0.40 -4.41 -11.20
C CYS A 210 0.52 -5.88 -11.62
N THR A 211 1.61 -6.52 -11.25
CA THR A 211 1.85 -7.93 -11.55
C THR A 211 1.71 -8.79 -10.31
N MET A 212 1.23 -10.02 -10.49
CA MET A 212 1.29 -11.04 -9.43
C MET A 212 2.74 -11.28 -9.05
N SER A 213 2.99 -11.37 -7.74
CA SER A 213 4.34 -11.43 -7.19
C SER A 213 4.44 -12.43 -6.05
N ASP A 214 5.63 -12.99 -5.89
CA ASP A 214 6.06 -13.65 -4.67
C ASP A 214 6.92 -12.69 -3.86
N GLY A 215 6.79 -12.74 -2.53
CA GLY A 215 7.62 -11.94 -1.63
C GLY A 215 7.09 -11.92 -0.20
N ALA A 216 7.89 -11.36 0.70
CA ALA A 216 7.55 -11.18 2.10
C ALA A 216 8.03 -9.82 2.61
N ALA A 217 7.33 -9.31 3.62
CA ALA A 217 7.69 -8.10 4.35
C ALA A 217 7.42 -8.29 5.84
N ILE A 218 8.24 -7.66 6.66
CA ILE A 218 8.12 -7.65 8.12
C ILE A 218 8.25 -6.23 8.64
N CYS A 219 7.39 -5.87 9.59
CA CYS A 219 7.46 -4.65 10.34
C CYS A 219 7.40 -5.00 11.84
N ILE A 220 8.36 -4.53 12.62
CA ILE A 220 8.39 -4.77 14.07
C ILE A 220 7.91 -3.51 14.77
N LEU A 221 6.82 -3.66 15.52
CA LEU A 221 6.20 -2.58 16.27
C LEU A 221 6.45 -2.78 17.78
N ALA A 222 6.59 -1.68 18.51
CA ALA A 222 6.83 -1.72 19.94
C ALA A 222 6.18 -0.55 20.69
N SER A 223 5.95 -0.74 21.99
CA SER A 223 5.65 0.34 22.93
C SER A 223 6.84 1.29 23.05
N GLU A 224 6.59 2.49 23.56
CA GLU A 224 7.63 3.50 23.78
C GLU A 224 8.79 2.98 24.61
N ASN A 225 8.50 2.24 25.69
CA ASN A 225 9.53 1.68 26.56
C ASN A 225 10.50 0.74 25.82
N ILE A 226 9.98 -0.16 24.99
CA ILE A 226 10.84 -1.05 24.19
C ILE A 226 11.54 -0.25 23.09
N ALA A 227 10.82 0.62 22.40
CA ALA A 227 11.35 1.40 21.28
C ALA A 227 12.59 2.23 21.68
N GLN A 228 12.50 2.97 22.79
CA GLN A 228 13.62 3.78 23.31
C GLN A 228 14.85 2.95 23.72
N ARG A 229 14.65 1.70 24.15
CA ARG A 229 15.74 0.82 24.57
C ARG A 229 16.50 0.19 23.40
N VAL A 230 15.81 -0.07 22.28
CA VAL A 230 16.36 -0.92 21.22
C VAL A 230 16.59 -0.20 19.89
N CYS A 231 15.93 0.93 19.64
CA CYS A 231 16.01 1.68 18.39
C CYS A 231 16.48 3.12 18.66
N ASP A 232 17.44 3.61 17.88
CA ASP A 232 17.97 4.97 18.07
C ASP A 232 17.05 6.04 17.46
N ARG A 233 16.32 5.71 16.39
CA ARG A 233 15.36 6.58 15.70
C ARG A 233 14.06 5.82 15.43
N PRO A 234 13.24 5.51 16.46
CA PRO A 234 11.97 4.86 16.26
C PRO A 234 11.00 5.82 15.54
N VAL A 235 10.10 5.28 14.72
CA VAL A 235 9.10 6.09 14.01
C VAL A 235 7.75 5.92 14.69
N LYS A 236 7.15 7.02 15.11
CA LYS A 236 5.87 7.02 15.81
C LYS A 236 4.69 6.83 14.87
N ILE A 237 3.70 6.05 15.28
CA ILE A 237 2.42 5.91 14.58
C ILE A 237 1.45 6.89 15.23
N THR A 238 1.13 7.98 14.52
CA THR A 238 0.32 9.08 15.05
C THR A 238 -1.13 9.08 14.58
N GLY A 239 -1.43 8.38 13.49
CA GLY A 239 -2.80 8.25 12.97
C GLY A 239 -3.05 6.86 12.43
N VAL A 240 -4.23 6.30 12.74
CA VAL A 240 -4.69 5.00 12.25
C VAL A 240 -6.17 5.09 11.97
N GLY A 241 -6.57 4.80 10.74
CA GLY A 241 -7.94 4.79 10.32
C GLY A 241 -8.24 3.64 9.36
N ALA A 242 -9.45 3.14 9.43
CA ALA A 242 -9.98 2.13 8.53
C ALA A 242 -11.38 2.52 8.06
N GLY A 243 -11.74 2.08 6.85
CA GLY A 243 -13.05 2.32 6.30
C GLY A 243 -13.47 1.20 5.35
N THR A 244 -14.77 1.04 5.21
CA THR A 244 -15.37 0.03 4.33
C THR A 244 -16.44 0.66 3.45
N ASP A 245 -16.73 0.02 2.33
CA ASP A 245 -17.91 0.32 1.50
C ASP A 245 -18.61 -0.99 1.11
N ALA A 246 -19.78 -0.89 0.48
CA ALA A 246 -20.51 -2.05 0.02
C ALA A 246 -19.62 -2.93 -0.88
N MET A 247 -19.70 -4.25 -0.70
CA MET A 247 -18.92 -5.22 -1.47
C MET A 247 -19.13 -5.02 -2.97
N ARG A 248 -20.39 -4.96 -3.38
CA ARG A 248 -20.77 -4.77 -4.77
C ARG A 248 -20.74 -3.29 -5.15
N MET A 249 -20.04 -2.99 -6.24
CA MET A 249 -19.98 -1.62 -6.77
C MET A 249 -21.37 -1.07 -7.16
N ALA A 250 -22.27 -1.94 -7.62
CA ALA A 250 -23.64 -1.56 -7.98
C ALA A 250 -24.46 -1.04 -6.78
N ASP A 251 -24.08 -1.39 -5.56
CA ASP A 251 -24.78 -0.97 -4.34
C ASP A 251 -24.28 0.39 -3.80
N ARG A 252 -23.30 1.03 -4.47
CA ARG A 252 -22.64 2.28 -4.04
C ARG A 252 -23.07 3.57 -4.77
N PRO A 253 -23.88 3.56 -5.84
CA PRO A 253 -24.06 4.75 -6.70
C PRO A 253 -24.65 5.95 -5.98
N HIS A 254 -25.41 5.71 -4.90
CA HIS A 254 -26.02 6.75 -4.08
C HIS A 254 -25.32 6.84 -2.73
N GLY A 255 -25.13 8.04 -2.25
CA GLY A 255 -24.55 8.28 -0.95
C GLY A 255 -23.66 9.51 -0.92
N THR A 256 -23.45 10.02 0.28
CA THR A 256 -22.57 11.15 0.51
C THR A 256 -21.12 10.70 0.59
N VAL A 257 -20.23 11.61 0.26
CA VAL A 257 -18.79 11.45 0.45
C VAL A 257 -18.47 11.85 1.91
N PRO A 258 -17.75 11.02 2.69
CA PRO A 258 -17.25 11.44 3.99
C PRO A 258 -16.34 12.66 3.86
N LEU A 259 -16.62 13.74 4.58
CA LEU A 259 -15.83 14.96 4.54
C LEU A 259 -14.54 14.80 5.35
N LEU A 260 -13.42 15.23 4.79
CA LEU A 260 -12.14 15.38 5.48
C LEU A 260 -12.15 16.66 6.35
N PRO A 261 -11.24 16.80 7.33
CA PRO A 261 -11.27 17.92 8.28
C PRO A 261 -11.28 19.32 7.67
N HIS A 262 -10.73 19.50 6.49
CA HIS A 262 -10.64 20.80 5.79
C HIS A 262 -11.75 21.07 4.77
N GLU A 263 -12.66 20.13 4.55
CA GLU A 263 -13.65 20.16 3.48
C GLU A 263 -15.03 20.57 3.99
N GLN A 264 -15.83 21.09 3.08
CA GLN A 264 -17.21 21.50 3.33
C GLN A 264 -18.19 20.74 2.41
N GLU A 265 -19.42 20.55 2.84
CA GLU A 265 -20.43 19.84 2.07
C GLU A 265 -20.69 20.48 0.69
N ALA A 266 -20.60 21.82 0.61
CA ALA A 266 -20.77 22.56 -0.63
C ALA A 266 -19.76 22.18 -1.72
N ASP A 267 -18.55 21.74 -1.36
CA ASP A 267 -17.49 21.35 -2.28
C ASP A 267 -17.88 20.11 -3.09
N TYR A 268 -18.78 19.27 -2.57
CA TYR A 268 -19.18 17.98 -3.14
C TYR A 268 -20.64 17.89 -3.58
N ALA A 269 -21.39 19.02 -3.54
CA ALA A 269 -22.81 19.03 -3.94
C ALA A 269 -23.06 18.62 -5.41
N GLN A 270 -22.04 18.72 -6.27
CA GLN A 270 -22.10 18.38 -7.68
C GLN A 270 -21.79 16.91 -8.00
N LEU A 271 -21.26 16.12 -7.04
CA LEU A 271 -20.91 14.73 -7.29
C LEU A 271 -22.14 13.85 -7.49
N LYS A 272 -22.17 13.11 -8.62
CA LYS A 272 -23.34 12.28 -8.98
C LYS A 272 -23.25 10.84 -8.51
N TYR A 273 -22.11 10.20 -8.66
CA TYR A 273 -21.91 8.78 -8.34
C TYR A 273 -20.59 8.54 -7.58
N PRO A 274 -20.43 9.13 -6.40
CA PRO A 274 -19.16 9.04 -5.66
C PRO A 274 -18.74 7.59 -5.35
N GLY A 275 -19.69 6.66 -5.21
CA GLY A 275 -19.37 5.25 -4.94
C GLY A 275 -18.77 4.50 -6.12
N VAL A 276 -18.76 5.07 -7.32
CA VAL A 276 -18.20 4.46 -8.54
C VAL A 276 -16.85 5.05 -8.91
N HIS A 277 -16.69 6.38 -8.85
CA HIS A 277 -15.43 7.03 -9.21
C HIS A 277 -14.53 7.35 -8.02
N SER A 278 -14.95 7.04 -6.78
CA SER A 278 -14.17 7.24 -5.57
C SER A 278 -14.23 6.03 -4.64
N PHE A 279 -13.26 5.97 -3.73
CA PHE A 279 -13.19 4.96 -2.68
C PHE A 279 -13.63 5.57 -1.34
N ARG A 280 -14.94 5.67 -1.12
CA ARG A 280 -15.52 6.29 0.10
C ARG A 280 -14.98 5.67 1.38
N GLY A 281 -14.69 4.36 1.39
CA GLY A 281 -13.98 3.69 2.49
C GLY A 281 -12.59 4.31 2.75
N GLY A 282 -11.89 4.74 1.69
CA GLY A 282 -10.61 5.46 1.78
C GLY A 282 -10.75 6.81 2.46
N ARG A 283 -11.77 7.57 2.10
CA ARG A 283 -12.06 8.85 2.74
C ARG A 283 -12.38 8.70 4.23
N MET A 284 -13.17 7.68 4.58
CA MET A 284 -13.44 7.40 5.99
C MET A 284 -12.17 7.01 6.75
N ALA A 285 -11.33 6.16 6.16
CA ALA A 285 -10.04 5.80 6.74
C ALA A 285 -9.12 7.01 6.89
N ALA A 286 -9.01 7.85 5.86
CA ALA A 286 -8.21 9.08 5.90
C ALA A 286 -8.73 10.05 6.97
N LYS A 287 -10.05 10.28 7.03
CA LYS A 287 -10.67 11.15 8.03
C LYS A 287 -10.25 10.76 9.45
N VAL A 288 -10.44 9.49 9.81
CA VAL A 288 -10.10 9.00 11.15
C VAL A 288 -8.61 9.11 11.43
N ALA A 289 -7.75 8.77 10.46
CA ALA A 289 -6.31 8.87 10.61
C ALA A 289 -5.84 10.34 10.77
N TYR A 290 -6.42 11.26 10.00
CA TYR A 290 -6.11 12.69 10.07
C TYR A 290 -6.58 13.33 11.39
N GLU A 291 -7.81 13.04 11.82
CA GLU A 291 -8.33 13.50 13.11
C GLU A 291 -7.42 13.04 14.26
N MET A 292 -6.96 11.78 14.24
CA MET A 292 -6.06 11.23 15.24
C MET A 292 -4.66 11.87 15.21
N ALA A 293 -4.12 12.16 14.01
CA ALA A 293 -2.79 12.75 13.81
C ALA A 293 -2.79 14.29 13.86
N GLY A 294 -3.96 14.93 13.96
CA GLY A 294 -4.08 16.39 13.93
C GLY A 294 -3.76 17.00 12.57
N ILE A 295 -3.98 16.29 11.47
CA ILE A 295 -3.76 16.76 10.09
C ILE A 295 -5.02 17.48 9.61
N LEU A 296 -4.87 18.72 9.17
CA LEU A 296 -5.94 19.53 8.58
C LEU A 296 -5.79 19.67 7.07
N HIS A 297 -4.55 19.82 6.58
CA HIS A 297 -4.24 20.04 5.16
C HIS A 297 -3.20 19.01 4.67
N PRO A 298 -3.61 17.78 4.28
CA PRO A 298 -2.69 16.68 4.02
C PRO A 298 -1.63 16.99 2.96
N LEU A 299 -1.95 17.72 1.88
CA LEU A 299 -0.97 18.12 0.86
C LEU A 299 0.21 18.94 1.40
N GLY A 300 0.00 19.70 2.48
CA GLY A 300 1.04 20.55 3.09
C GLY A 300 1.68 19.98 4.34
N GLU A 301 1.07 18.95 4.93
CA GLU A 301 1.48 18.41 6.23
C GLU A 301 2.09 17.00 6.15
N VAL A 302 2.01 16.35 4.98
CA VAL A 302 2.61 15.05 4.72
C VAL A 302 3.80 15.22 3.78
N SER A 303 4.92 14.59 4.09
CA SER A 303 6.16 14.69 3.30
C SER A 303 6.21 13.74 2.10
N PHE A 304 5.53 12.61 2.20
CA PHE A 304 5.41 11.59 1.14
C PHE A 304 4.25 10.63 1.41
N VAL A 305 3.85 9.89 0.38
CA VAL A 305 2.78 8.90 0.45
C VAL A 305 3.24 7.58 -0.18
N GLU A 306 3.02 6.45 0.48
CA GLU A 306 3.03 5.11 -0.12
C GLU A 306 1.59 4.62 -0.18
N LEU A 307 1.00 4.60 -1.35
CA LEU A 307 -0.40 4.22 -1.55
C LEU A 307 -0.55 2.99 -2.45
N HIS A 308 -1.72 2.38 -2.39
CA HIS A 308 -2.06 1.18 -3.14
C HIS A 308 -2.45 1.52 -4.58
N ASP A 309 -1.53 1.34 -5.50
CA ASP A 309 -1.65 1.60 -6.93
C ASP A 309 -1.67 0.31 -7.76
N ALA A 310 -2.55 -0.64 -7.40
CA ALA A 310 -2.69 -1.86 -8.19
C ALA A 310 -3.05 -1.58 -9.67
N TYR A 311 -3.64 -0.42 -9.92
CA TYR A 311 -3.94 0.16 -11.24
C TYR A 311 -3.54 1.64 -11.26
N THR A 312 -3.11 2.15 -12.41
CA THR A 312 -2.80 3.58 -12.56
C THR A 312 -3.99 4.47 -12.21
N SER A 313 -5.19 4.02 -12.53
CA SER A 313 -6.45 4.69 -12.19
C SER A 313 -6.71 4.76 -10.69
N SER A 314 -6.37 3.72 -9.93
CA SER A 314 -6.57 3.73 -8.49
C SER A 314 -5.65 4.72 -7.79
N GLU A 315 -4.45 4.97 -8.31
CA GLU A 315 -3.57 6.01 -7.79
C GLU A 315 -4.20 7.40 -7.96
N ILE A 316 -4.71 7.73 -9.16
CA ILE A 316 -5.39 9.01 -9.45
C ILE A 316 -6.60 9.21 -8.53
N GLN A 317 -7.47 8.20 -8.43
CA GLN A 317 -8.65 8.26 -7.56
C GLN A 317 -8.27 8.39 -6.09
N THR A 318 -7.20 7.75 -5.65
CA THR A 318 -6.72 7.81 -4.27
C THR A 318 -6.15 9.18 -3.89
N TYR A 319 -5.54 9.93 -4.83
CA TYR A 319 -5.15 11.32 -4.55
C TYR A 319 -6.34 12.16 -4.09
N GLU A 320 -7.49 12.01 -4.77
CA GLU A 320 -8.73 12.70 -4.47
C GLU A 320 -9.35 12.21 -3.15
N ASP A 321 -9.36 10.90 -2.94
CA ASP A 321 -9.93 10.30 -1.73
C ASP A 321 -9.11 10.61 -0.46
N LEU A 322 -7.80 10.79 -0.59
CA LEU A 322 -6.94 11.25 0.50
C LEU A 322 -6.95 12.78 0.70
N GLY A 323 -7.68 13.53 -0.15
CA GLY A 323 -7.75 15.00 -0.09
C GLY A 323 -6.43 15.68 -0.44
N LEU A 324 -5.59 15.03 -1.25
CA LEU A 324 -4.36 15.65 -1.79
C LEU A 324 -4.70 16.65 -2.92
N CYS A 325 -5.84 16.46 -3.55
CA CYS A 325 -6.49 17.36 -4.51
C CYS A 325 -8.01 17.17 -4.43
N GLN A 326 -8.78 18.03 -5.08
CA GLN A 326 -10.23 17.88 -5.16
C GLN A 326 -10.64 16.76 -6.14
N TYR A 327 -11.88 16.32 -6.06
CA TYR A 327 -12.41 15.36 -7.03
C TYR A 327 -12.38 15.90 -8.44
N GLY A 328 -11.89 15.08 -9.37
CA GLY A 328 -11.66 15.43 -10.77
C GLY A 328 -10.31 16.09 -11.06
N GLU A 329 -9.53 16.43 -10.04
CA GLU A 329 -8.21 17.05 -10.20
C GLU A 329 -7.03 16.07 -10.18
N GLY A 330 -7.27 14.78 -9.87
CA GLY A 330 -6.20 13.78 -9.76
C GLY A 330 -5.39 13.61 -11.05
N GLY A 331 -6.03 13.74 -12.23
CA GLY A 331 -5.34 13.77 -13.51
C GLY A 331 -4.42 14.99 -13.67
N ALA A 332 -4.90 16.18 -13.33
CA ALA A 332 -4.09 17.40 -13.35
C ALA A 332 -2.98 17.40 -12.29
N PHE A 333 -3.21 16.75 -11.15
CA PHE A 333 -2.22 16.58 -10.08
C PHE A 333 -0.99 15.81 -10.57
N VAL A 334 -1.19 14.70 -11.29
CA VAL A 334 -0.08 13.94 -11.86
C VAL A 334 0.57 14.66 -13.03
N GLU A 335 -0.19 15.35 -13.87
CA GLU A 335 0.31 16.10 -15.04
C GLU A 335 1.21 17.26 -14.64
N LYS A 336 0.92 17.94 -13.54
CA LYS A 336 1.78 18.97 -12.96
C LYS A 336 3.09 18.42 -12.40
N GLY A 337 3.21 17.10 -12.18
CA GLY A 337 4.38 16.47 -11.62
C GLY A 337 4.42 16.45 -10.10
N ILE A 338 3.37 16.88 -9.42
CA ILE A 338 3.31 16.95 -7.95
C ILE A 338 3.74 15.63 -7.28
N PRO A 339 3.24 14.42 -7.71
CA PRO A 339 3.55 13.15 -7.07
C PRO A 339 4.89 12.51 -7.46
N PHE A 340 5.67 13.16 -8.33
CA PHE A 340 6.95 12.63 -8.79
C PHE A 340 8.07 12.86 -7.77
N MET A 341 9.11 12.02 -7.76
CA MET A 341 10.29 12.25 -6.94
C MET A 341 11.09 13.48 -7.45
N PRO A 342 11.59 14.34 -6.55
CA PRO A 342 12.47 15.41 -6.96
C PRO A 342 13.80 14.87 -7.46
N GLY A 343 14.42 15.54 -8.42
CA GLY A 343 15.77 15.19 -8.92
C GLY A 343 15.87 13.95 -9.80
N ILE A 344 14.77 13.23 -10.05
CA ILE A 344 14.74 12.12 -11.00
C ILE A 344 14.32 12.63 -12.37
N ASP A 345 15.05 12.21 -13.41
CA ASP A 345 14.68 12.45 -14.80
C ASP A 345 13.68 11.41 -15.29
N TYR A 346 12.48 11.85 -15.60
CA TYR A 346 11.40 11.01 -16.16
C TYR A 346 11.26 11.16 -17.68
N GLY A 347 12.06 12.03 -18.32
CA GLY A 347 11.91 12.40 -19.72
C GLY A 347 10.65 13.24 -20.00
N LEU A 348 10.17 13.97 -19.01
CA LEU A 348 8.93 14.75 -19.01
C LEU A 348 9.21 16.19 -18.52
N THR A 349 8.37 17.14 -18.94
CA THR A 349 8.34 18.47 -18.33
C THR A 349 7.32 18.50 -17.21
N LEU A 350 7.76 18.65 -15.97
CA LEU A 350 6.95 18.55 -14.76
C LEU A 350 7.11 19.83 -13.92
N PRO A 351 6.21 20.82 -14.05
CA PRO A 351 6.40 22.15 -13.45
C PRO A 351 6.41 22.18 -11.92
N GLU A 352 5.74 21.25 -11.27
CA GLU A 352 5.67 21.15 -9.79
C GLU A 352 6.29 19.83 -9.28
N GLN A 353 7.32 19.31 -9.98
CA GLN A 353 7.95 18.04 -9.65
C GLN A 353 8.44 17.99 -8.19
N GLY A 354 8.02 16.97 -7.46
CA GLY A 354 8.52 16.68 -6.12
C GLY A 354 7.85 17.46 -4.99
N ARG A 355 6.71 18.11 -5.26
CA ARG A 355 5.98 18.82 -4.21
C ARG A 355 5.42 17.89 -3.15
N LEU A 356 4.91 16.71 -3.53
CA LEU A 356 4.50 15.62 -2.62
C LEU A 356 4.81 14.28 -3.28
N PRO A 357 5.98 13.68 -3.08
CA PRO A 357 6.31 12.37 -3.64
C PRO A 357 5.30 11.28 -3.25
N VAL A 358 4.77 10.58 -4.26
CA VAL A 358 3.86 9.45 -4.07
C VAL A 358 4.49 8.21 -4.67
N ASN A 359 4.46 7.11 -3.90
CA ASN A 359 5.08 5.85 -4.25
C ASN A 359 6.57 5.99 -4.62
N PRO A 360 7.41 6.59 -3.74
CA PRO A 360 8.85 6.56 -3.94
C PRO A 360 9.40 5.16 -4.18
N SER A 361 8.82 4.13 -3.54
CA SER A 361 9.20 2.72 -3.72
C SER A 361 9.03 2.18 -5.15
N GLY A 362 8.24 2.85 -5.99
CA GLY A 362 7.75 2.38 -7.28
C GLY A 362 6.33 1.81 -7.21
N GLY A 363 5.70 1.86 -6.04
CA GLY A 363 4.33 1.40 -5.82
C GLY A 363 4.13 -0.09 -6.09
N LEU A 364 2.89 -0.55 -6.05
CA LEU A 364 2.53 -1.92 -6.39
C LEU A 364 2.75 -2.20 -7.88
N LEU A 365 2.55 -1.16 -8.69
CA LEU A 365 2.61 -1.23 -10.14
C LEU A 365 3.98 -1.73 -10.63
N ALA A 366 5.06 -1.26 -10.00
CA ALA A 366 6.42 -1.56 -10.42
C ALA A 366 7.25 -2.29 -9.38
N CYS A 367 7.07 -2.02 -8.08
CA CYS A 367 7.74 -2.79 -7.04
C CYS A 367 7.22 -4.23 -7.01
N GLY A 368 5.91 -4.43 -7.23
CA GLY A 368 5.23 -5.72 -7.21
C GLY A 368 4.14 -5.78 -6.15
N HIS A 369 3.26 -6.78 -6.27
CA HIS A 369 2.11 -6.92 -5.37
C HIS A 369 1.96 -8.36 -4.84
N PRO A 370 2.86 -8.83 -3.97
CA PRO A 370 2.57 -9.99 -3.13
C PRO A 370 1.56 -9.54 -2.07
N VAL A 371 0.28 -9.86 -2.29
CA VAL A 371 -0.88 -9.21 -1.65
C VAL A 371 -0.76 -9.11 -0.14
N GLY A 372 -0.41 -10.21 0.54
CA GLY A 372 -0.27 -10.22 1.99
C GLY A 372 0.90 -9.40 2.54
N ALA A 373 1.92 -9.11 1.70
CA ALA A 373 3.13 -8.39 2.11
C ALA A 373 3.07 -6.88 1.83
N THR A 374 2.26 -6.44 0.87
CA THR A 374 2.39 -5.10 0.28
C THR A 374 2.18 -3.97 1.28
N GLY A 375 1.13 -4.02 2.11
CA GLY A 375 0.90 -2.96 3.11
C GLY A 375 2.00 -2.86 4.17
N LEU A 376 2.65 -3.99 4.49
CA LEU A 376 3.83 -4.00 5.36
C LEU A 376 5.07 -3.47 4.63
N MET A 377 5.25 -3.76 3.35
CA MET A 377 6.31 -3.16 2.54
C MET A 377 6.19 -1.63 2.51
N GLN A 378 4.98 -1.09 2.32
CA GLN A 378 4.72 0.34 2.40
C GLN A 378 5.12 0.92 3.77
N ALA A 379 4.79 0.23 4.87
CA ALA A 379 5.20 0.64 6.21
C ALA A 379 6.72 0.62 6.40
N VAL A 380 7.42 -0.37 5.85
CA VAL A 380 8.88 -0.49 5.90
C VAL A 380 9.55 0.61 5.09
N PHE A 381 9.09 0.88 3.87
CA PHE A 381 9.63 2.01 3.07
C PHE A 381 9.39 3.35 3.76
N ALA A 382 8.20 3.57 4.31
CA ALA A 382 7.90 4.79 5.06
C ALA A 382 8.78 4.93 6.32
N PHE A 383 9.04 3.83 7.02
CA PHE A 383 9.97 3.79 8.15
C PHE A 383 11.39 4.18 7.71
N TRP A 384 11.91 3.59 6.63
CA TRP A 384 13.24 3.93 6.11
C TRP A 384 13.33 5.39 5.63
N GLN A 385 12.26 5.93 5.02
CA GLN A 385 12.19 7.34 4.64
C GLN A 385 12.33 8.25 5.85
N LEU A 386 11.52 8.03 6.90
CA LEU A 386 11.49 8.85 8.10
C LEU A 386 12.76 8.71 8.98
N GLN A 387 13.45 7.59 8.86
CA GLN A 387 14.79 7.42 9.44
C GLN A 387 15.92 8.02 8.58
N GLU A 388 15.62 8.44 7.33
CA GLU A 388 16.63 8.86 6.34
C GLU A 388 17.65 7.75 6.02
N THR A 389 17.19 6.48 6.02
CA THR A 389 18.03 5.30 5.79
C THR A 389 17.82 4.64 4.42
N ILE A 390 17.06 5.26 3.52
CA ILE A 390 16.90 4.79 2.14
C ILE A 390 18.24 4.50 1.46
N PRO A 391 19.28 5.37 1.55
CA PRO A 391 20.58 5.07 0.93
C PRO A 391 21.24 3.78 1.43
N LYS A 392 21.06 3.47 2.73
CA LYS A 392 21.58 2.25 3.35
C LYS A 392 20.88 1.00 2.78
N HIS A 393 19.56 1.05 2.64
CA HIS A 393 18.76 -0.11 2.24
C HIS A 393 18.71 -0.32 0.72
N LEU A 394 18.73 0.77 -0.06
CA LEU A 394 18.65 0.68 -1.53
C LEU A 394 19.99 0.78 -2.23
N GLY A 395 21.05 1.14 -1.53
CA GLY A 395 22.39 1.34 -2.11
C GLY A 395 22.52 2.66 -2.89
N ASN A 396 21.51 3.53 -2.88
CA ASN A 396 21.53 4.85 -3.52
C ASN A 396 20.54 5.81 -2.85
N PRO A 397 20.78 7.16 -2.92
CA PRO A 397 19.94 8.16 -2.27
C PRO A 397 18.76 8.65 -3.12
N SER A 398 18.61 8.21 -4.37
CA SER A 398 17.71 8.85 -5.36
C SER A 398 16.25 8.88 -4.93
N LEU A 399 15.82 7.92 -4.10
CA LEU A 399 14.46 7.83 -3.60
C LEU A 399 14.28 8.39 -2.19
N GLN A 400 15.32 8.97 -1.58
CA GLN A 400 15.21 9.58 -0.26
C GLN A 400 14.50 10.94 -0.37
N VAL A 401 13.39 11.09 0.32
CA VAL A 401 12.73 12.39 0.51
C VAL A 401 13.54 13.21 1.50
N THR A 402 13.75 14.48 1.20
CA THR A 402 14.59 15.37 2.02
C THR A 402 13.85 15.80 3.28
N ASN A 403 14.47 15.61 4.46
CA ASN A 403 13.94 15.99 5.77
C ASN A 403 12.46 15.60 5.98
N PRO A 404 12.07 14.33 5.77
CA PRO A 404 10.70 13.93 5.90
C PRO A 404 10.28 13.94 7.39
N THR A 405 9.14 14.55 7.67
CA THR A 405 8.58 14.62 9.03
C THR A 405 7.42 13.68 9.23
N ARG A 406 6.55 13.56 8.22
CA ARG A 406 5.36 12.68 8.25
C ARG A 406 5.23 11.91 6.96
N GLY A 407 4.93 10.62 7.06
CA GLY A 407 4.59 9.74 5.95
C GLY A 407 3.17 9.21 6.07
N LEU A 408 2.49 9.05 4.94
CA LEU A 408 1.19 8.40 4.87
C LEU A 408 1.33 7.05 4.16
N ILE A 409 0.78 6.00 4.74
CA ILE A 409 0.64 4.69 4.09
C ILE A 409 -0.83 4.34 3.92
N HIS A 410 -1.18 3.78 2.76
CA HIS A 410 -2.55 3.46 2.39
C HIS A 410 -2.61 2.08 1.75
N SER A 411 -3.45 1.19 2.27
CA SER A 411 -3.75 -0.12 1.69
C SER A 411 -5.22 -0.25 1.36
N HIS A 412 -5.52 -0.94 0.26
CA HIS A 412 -6.81 -0.94 -0.37
C HIS A 412 -7.19 -2.37 -0.82
N ALA A 413 -8.40 -2.77 -0.55
CA ALA A 413 -8.97 -4.06 -0.95
C ALA A 413 -10.15 -3.90 -1.90
N GLY A 414 -10.26 -4.86 -2.80
CA GLY A 414 -11.38 -4.93 -3.73
C GLY A 414 -11.47 -3.68 -4.60
N THR A 415 -12.67 -3.17 -4.77
CA THR A 415 -12.97 -1.90 -5.43
C THR A 415 -13.18 -0.77 -4.41
N GLY A 416 -12.42 -0.76 -3.30
CA GLY A 416 -12.62 0.15 -2.18
C GLY A 416 -13.50 -0.43 -1.07
N THR A 417 -13.62 -1.77 -1.00
CA THR A 417 -14.43 -2.47 0.00
C THR A 417 -13.87 -2.40 1.40
N TYR A 418 -12.55 -2.41 1.53
CA TYR A 418 -11.85 -2.24 2.81
C TYR A 418 -10.56 -1.44 2.57
N ILE A 419 -10.35 -0.42 3.33
CA ILE A 419 -9.18 0.48 3.18
C ILE A 419 -8.61 0.81 4.55
N THR A 420 -7.28 0.87 4.63
CA THR A 420 -6.55 1.34 5.81
C THR A 420 -5.67 2.54 5.45
N VAL A 421 -5.62 3.53 6.33
CA VAL A 421 -4.72 4.67 6.26
C VAL A 421 -3.97 4.77 7.59
N SER A 422 -2.66 4.93 7.55
CA SER A 422 -1.89 5.21 8.75
C SER A 422 -0.91 6.35 8.53
N ILE A 423 -0.71 7.17 9.57
CA ILE A 423 0.21 8.31 9.59
C ILE A 423 1.39 7.96 10.49
N LEU A 424 2.57 8.12 9.94
CA LEU A 424 3.84 7.86 10.58
C LEU A 424 4.59 9.18 10.75
N GLU A 425 5.29 9.35 11.89
CA GLU A 425 5.98 10.60 12.21
C GLU A 425 7.41 10.31 12.70
N ALA A 426 8.38 11.06 12.17
CA ALA A 426 9.76 11.03 12.65
C ALA A 426 9.85 11.55 14.10
N THR A 427 10.72 10.94 14.92
CA THR A 427 10.92 11.31 16.33
C THR A 427 12.24 11.99 16.56
#